data_78db9d5869594f4d841007451a799dac
#
_entry.id   78db9d5869594f4d841007451a799dac
#
_cell.length_a   1.000
_cell.length_b   1.000
_cell.length_c   1.000
_cell.angle_alpha   90.00
_cell.angle_beta   90.00
_cell.angle_gamma   90.00
#
_symmetry.space_group_name_H-M   'P 1'
#
loop_
_entity.id
_entity.type
_entity.pdbx_description
1 polymer ?
#
loop_
_entity_poly.entity_id
_entity_poly.type
_entity_poly.pdbx_seq_one_letter_code
_entity_poly.pdbx_strand_id
1 'polypeptide(L)'
;MININIISNKFWKKYDNNDLKIWFKGYIYSHTIEDIIKICKDVKKEEVSSFIASIDGHFTLIVQKNDFTFIAVDKIRSTPIFFTKFKNDFFIDCDPKNLVNQNQFDKLIDEDAKLEIFMSGFTIGNKTIYKNLITLKAGEIVLFQNNNYERLQYYKYFGEIVNKNFDKYLEDLSEVTLNIFRKMLKQIGNRQIIIPLSAGNDSRLIASILKHLGATNVKCYSYGTKGNFEAKIAKIIANKLGYEWKFIPLTRKSEKNYYASNDYKKYIDFSETFCSVPYFQSLSTIKYLQDLNWINSDAIFINGNTGDFISG
;
A
#
# COMPACT_ATOMS: atom_id res chain seq x y z
N MET A 1 26.27 -6.21 -12.36
CA MET A 1 26.08 -4.94 -11.60
C MET A 1 24.62 -4.82 -11.16
N ILE A 2 24.32 -4.01 -10.11
CA ILE A 2 22.93 -3.77 -9.66
C ILE A 2 22.65 -2.28 -9.80
N ASN A 3 21.70 -1.96 -10.67
CA ASN A 3 21.31 -0.60 -11.02
C ASN A 3 19.97 -0.27 -10.36
N ILE A 4 19.95 0.68 -9.43
CA ILE A 4 18.76 1.11 -8.69
C ILE A 4 18.40 2.51 -9.16
N ASN A 5 17.23 2.64 -9.80
CA ASN A 5 16.76 3.89 -10.39
C ASN A 5 15.55 4.44 -9.60
N ILE A 6 15.76 4.72 -8.32
CA ILE A 6 14.72 5.31 -7.46
C ILE A 6 15.13 6.71 -7.06
N ILE A 7 14.32 7.67 -7.48
CA ILE A 7 14.55 9.09 -7.20
C ILE A 7 13.96 9.42 -5.82
N SER A 8 14.79 10.04 -4.97
CA SER A 8 14.32 10.56 -3.68
C SER A 8 13.27 11.65 -3.87
N ASN A 9 12.17 11.55 -3.15
CA ASN A 9 11.05 12.51 -3.17
C ASN A 9 10.31 12.50 -1.82
N LYS A 10 9.13 13.10 -1.73
CA LYS A 10 8.33 13.09 -0.49
C LYS A 10 7.92 11.71 0.01
N PHE A 11 7.93 10.68 -0.85
CA PHE A 11 7.54 9.30 -0.51
C PHE A 11 8.74 8.38 -0.35
N TRP A 12 9.80 8.56 -1.19
CA TRP A 12 11.03 7.78 -1.14
C TRP A 12 12.13 8.58 -0.46
N LYS A 13 12.63 8.08 0.64
CA LYS A 13 13.80 8.62 1.34
C LYS A 13 15.03 7.85 0.93
N LYS A 14 16.14 8.54 0.72
CA LYS A 14 17.43 7.94 0.41
C LYS A 14 18.43 8.30 1.49
N TYR A 15 19.15 7.32 1.98
CA TYR A 15 20.38 7.46 2.72
C TYR A 15 21.53 6.92 1.85
N ASP A 16 22.63 7.67 1.77
CA ASP A 16 23.74 7.33 0.87
C ASP A 16 25.05 7.70 1.55
N ASN A 17 25.92 6.71 1.75
CA ASN A 17 27.32 6.90 2.08
C ASN A 17 28.17 5.91 1.27
N ASN A 18 29.51 5.97 1.40
CA ASN A 18 30.42 5.23 0.51
C ASN A 18 30.14 3.71 0.48
N ASP A 19 29.74 3.10 1.60
CA ASP A 19 29.63 1.65 1.75
C ASP A 19 28.19 1.14 1.85
N LEU A 20 27.21 2.06 2.03
CA LEU A 20 25.82 1.70 2.29
C LEU A 20 24.87 2.70 1.63
N LYS A 21 23.99 2.21 0.78
CA LYS A 21 22.88 2.98 0.25
C LYS A 21 21.55 2.34 0.62
N ILE A 22 20.64 3.15 1.13
CA ILE A 22 19.31 2.70 1.54
C ILE A 22 18.26 3.57 0.84
N TRP A 23 17.27 2.92 0.26
CA TRP A 23 16.04 3.56 -0.21
C TRP A 23 14.89 3.00 0.60
N PHE A 24 14.09 3.88 1.13
CA PHE A 24 12.98 3.54 2.00
C PHE A 24 11.71 4.29 1.59
N LYS A 25 10.60 3.57 1.54
CA LYS A 25 9.26 4.15 1.40
C LYS A 25 8.31 3.49 2.38
N GLY A 26 7.50 4.29 3.07
CA GLY A 26 6.44 3.80 3.95
C GLY A 26 6.51 4.29 5.38
N TYR A 27 5.94 3.51 6.27
CA TYR A 27 5.84 3.79 7.71
C TYR A 27 6.33 2.59 8.51
N ILE A 28 7.20 2.82 9.48
CA ILE A 28 7.68 1.82 10.43
C ILE A 28 7.16 2.19 11.82
N TYR A 29 6.60 1.20 12.51
CA TYR A 29 6.04 1.37 13.86
C TYR A 29 6.97 0.88 14.97
N SER A 30 7.87 -0.06 14.66
CA SER A 30 8.76 -0.73 15.63
C SER A 30 10.14 -0.08 15.77
N HIS A 31 10.59 0.68 14.75
CA HIS A 31 11.95 1.24 14.67
C HIS A 31 11.89 2.67 14.14
N THR A 32 12.89 3.47 14.47
CA THR A 32 13.16 4.74 13.78
C THR A 32 13.95 4.48 12.50
N ILE A 33 14.00 5.46 11.60
CA ILE A 33 14.82 5.32 10.38
C ILE A 33 16.32 5.24 10.72
N GLU A 34 16.75 5.90 11.80
CA GLU A 34 18.11 5.86 12.33
C GLU A 34 18.46 4.45 12.81
N ASP A 35 17.55 3.75 13.49
CA ASP A 35 17.73 2.36 13.90
C ASP A 35 17.91 1.45 12.68
N ILE A 36 17.06 1.62 11.66
CA ILE A 36 17.17 0.86 10.41
C ILE A 36 18.53 1.08 9.75
N ILE A 37 18.99 2.34 9.65
CA ILE A 37 20.30 2.65 9.08
C ILE A 37 21.42 1.98 9.88
N LYS A 38 21.35 2.04 11.21
CA LYS A 38 22.34 1.43 12.10
C LYS A 38 22.40 -0.09 11.91
N ILE A 39 21.23 -0.75 11.92
CA ILE A 39 21.17 -2.20 11.72
C ILE A 39 21.69 -2.57 10.32
N CYS A 40 21.30 -1.84 9.27
CA CYS A 40 21.74 -2.11 7.90
C CYS A 40 23.26 -2.00 7.71
N LYS A 41 23.97 -1.21 8.53
CA LYS A 41 25.46 -1.16 8.47
C LYS A 41 26.08 -2.51 8.81
N ASP A 42 25.57 -3.15 9.87
CA ASP A 42 26.21 -4.31 10.48
C ASP A 42 25.57 -5.64 10.04
N VAL A 43 24.32 -5.62 9.54
CA VAL A 43 23.59 -6.83 9.16
C VAL A 43 24.34 -7.66 8.13
N LYS A 44 24.49 -8.95 8.43
CA LYS A 44 25.03 -9.95 7.51
C LYS A 44 23.93 -10.56 6.66
N LYS A 45 24.31 -11.19 5.55
CA LYS A 45 23.36 -11.80 4.62
C LYS A 45 22.40 -12.77 5.31
N GLU A 46 22.90 -13.60 6.20
CA GLU A 46 22.16 -14.63 6.93
C GLU A 46 21.14 -14.03 7.92
N GLU A 47 21.37 -12.80 8.36
CA GLU A 47 20.55 -12.09 9.35
C GLU A 47 19.46 -11.23 8.72
N VAL A 48 19.49 -11.01 7.38
CA VAL A 48 18.54 -10.14 6.70
C VAL A 48 17.09 -10.57 6.93
N SER A 49 16.83 -11.88 6.89
CA SER A 49 15.46 -12.41 7.04
C SER A 49 14.90 -12.14 8.44
N SER A 50 15.68 -12.38 9.50
CA SER A 50 15.27 -12.11 10.89
C SER A 50 15.15 -10.62 11.16
N PHE A 51 16.04 -9.81 10.61
CA PHE A 51 15.96 -8.35 10.69
C PHE A 51 14.66 -7.83 10.06
N ILE A 52 14.36 -8.20 8.83
CA ILE A 52 13.13 -7.75 8.14
C ILE A 52 11.87 -8.26 8.85
N ALA A 53 11.89 -9.48 9.37
CA ALA A 53 10.77 -10.04 10.15
C ALA A 53 10.48 -9.24 11.43
N SER A 54 11.49 -8.60 12.04
CA SER A 54 11.35 -7.76 13.24
C SER A 54 10.69 -6.40 12.97
N ILE A 55 10.64 -5.97 11.69
CA ILE A 55 10.05 -4.67 11.33
C ILE A 55 8.52 -4.78 11.30
N ASP A 56 7.87 -3.98 12.13
CA ASP A 56 6.42 -3.78 12.08
C ASP A 56 6.13 -2.47 11.34
N GLY A 57 5.38 -2.57 10.23
CA GLY A 57 5.09 -1.40 9.40
C GLY A 57 4.58 -1.75 8.01
N HIS A 58 4.41 -0.70 7.21
CA HIS A 58 4.07 -0.74 5.79
C HIS A 58 5.22 -0.13 5.02
N PHE A 59 6.03 -0.94 4.34
CA PHE A 59 7.27 -0.44 3.77
C PHE A 59 7.76 -1.20 2.54
N THR A 60 8.58 -0.53 1.76
CA THR A 60 9.55 -1.13 0.86
C THR A 60 10.93 -0.60 1.22
N LEU A 61 11.86 -1.50 1.40
CA LEU A 61 13.24 -1.22 1.77
C LEU A 61 14.19 -1.82 0.74
N ILE A 62 15.12 -1.02 0.26
CA ILE A 62 16.22 -1.46 -0.59
C ILE A 62 17.52 -1.09 0.11
N VAL A 63 18.42 -2.04 0.23
CA VAL A 63 19.73 -1.85 0.85
C VAL A 63 20.78 -2.37 -0.10
N GLN A 64 21.71 -1.50 -0.47
CA GLN A 64 22.87 -1.83 -1.30
C GLN A 64 24.13 -1.68 -0.46
N LYS A 65 24.84 -2.78 -0.28
CA LYS A 65 26.16 -2.88 0.36
C LYS A 65 27.19 -3.30 -0.70
N ASN A 66 28.47 -3.28 -0.33
CA ASN A 66 29.57 -3.66 -1.23
C ASN A 66 29.51 -5.14 -1.63
N ASP A 67 29.07 -6.02 -0.72
CA ASP A 67 29.09 -7.47 -0.85
C ASP A 67 27.76 -8.07 -1.32
N PHE A 68 26.63 -7.43 -1.01
CA PHE A 68 25.30 -7.84 -1.47
C PHE A 68 24.30 -6.69 -1.49
N THR A 69 23.21 -6.88 -2.20
CA THR A 69 22.06 -5.97 -2.20
C THR A 69 20.82 -6.75 -1.86
N PHE A 70 19.88 -6.17 -1.12
CA PHE A 70 18.57 -6.77 -0.95
C PHE A 70 17.44 -5.76 -1.12
N ILE A 71 16.31 -6.28 -1.56
CA ILE A 71 15.02 -5.60 -1.53
C ILE A 71 14.05 -6.40 -0.67
N ALA A 72 13.27 -5.68 0.16
CA ALA A 72 12.26 -6.28 1.01
C ALA A 72 10.97 -5.48 0.94
N VAL A 73 9.84 -6.17 0.96
CA VAL A 73 8.52 -5.57 1.09
C VAL A 73 7.86 -6.05 2.38
N ASP A 74 6.95 -5.24 2.92
CA ASP A 74 6.21 -5.60 4.12
C ASP A 74 5.29 -6.83 3.94
N LYS A 75 4.69 -7.27 5.05
CA LYS A 75 3.87 -8.49 5.16
C LYS A 75 2.67 -8.54 4.22
N ILE A 76 2.22 -7.42 3.66
CA ILE A 76 1.09 -7.32 2.73
C ILE A 76 1.46 -6.68 1.38
N ARG A 77 2.74 -6.34 1.17
CA ARG A 77 3.24 -5.67 -0.04
C ARG A 77 2.52 -4.34 -0.30
N SER A 78 2.52 -3.45 0.68
CA SER A 78 1.86 -2.13 0.59
C SER A 78 2.38 -1.27 -0.56
N THR A 79 3.64 -1.42 -0.92
CA THR A 79 4.25 -0.76 -2.08
C THR A 79 4.98 -1.79 -2.92
N PRO A 80 4.56 -2.02 -4.17
CA PRO A 80 5.26 -2.93 -5.06
C PRO A 80 6.62 -2.37 -5.48
N ILE A 81 7.54 -3.28 -5.79
CA ILE A 81 8.86 -3.00 -6.36
C ILE A 81 9.12 -4.03 -7.45
N PHE A 82 9.85 -3.62 -8.48
CA PHE A 82 10.07 -4.41 -9.68
C PHE A 82 11.55 -4.52 -9.97
N PHE A 83 11.92 -5.65 -10.58
CA PHE A 83 13.25 -5.81 -11.11
C PHE A 83 13.25 -6.65 -12.40
N THR A 84 14.28 -6.47 -13.18
CA THR A 84 14.55 -7.24 -14.38
C THR A 84 16.04 -7.51 -14.50
N LYS A 85 16.42 -8.50 -15.34
CA LYS A 85 17.81 -8.83 -15.60
C LYS A 85 18.10 -8.65 -17.10
N PHE A 86 19.13 -7.86 -17.41
CA PHE A 86 19.67 -7.75 -18.76
C PHE A 86 21.11 -8.26 -18.75
N LYS A 87 21.37 -9.32 -19.49
CA LYS A 87 22.68 -10.01 -19.46
C LYS A 87 23.05 -10.39 -18.03
N ASN A 88 24.05 -9.73 -17.46
CA ASN A 88 24.55 -9.97 -16.10
C ASN A 88 24.14 -8.88 -15.11
N ASP A 89 23.39 -7.87 -15.53
CA ASP A 89 23.03 -6.73 -14.70
C ASP A 89 21.56 -6.78 -14.28
N PHE A 90 21.31 -6.46 -13.01
CA PHE A 90 19.97 -6.28 -12.49
C PHE A 90 19.58 -4.80 -12.49
N PHE A 91 18.32 -4.54 -12.79
CA PHE A 91 17.74 -3.21 -12.79
C PHE A 91 16.51 -3.23 -11.87
N ILE A 92 16.47 -2.32 -10.91
CA ILE A 92 15.44 -2.23 -9.88
C ILE A 92 14.79 -0.85 -9.96
N ASP A 93 13.46 -0.83 -10.02
CA ASP A 93 12.69 0.42 -10.03
C ASP A 93 11.33 0.23 -9.34
N CYS A 94 10.79 1.31 -8.79
CA CYS A 94 9.44 1.35 -8.24
C CYS A 94 8.37 1.66 -9.31
N ASP A 95 8.75 2.21 -10.45
CA ASP A 95 7.90 2.36 -11.63
C ASP A 95 8.32 1.34 -12.69
N PRO A 96 7.53 0.30 -12.93
CA PRO A 96 7.89 -0.77 -13.86
C PRO A 96 8.00 -0.27 -15.31
N LYS A 97 7.38 0.86 -15.66
CA LYS A 97 7.49 1.46 -17.01
C LYS A 97 8.93 1.87 -17.33
N ASN A 98 9.68 2.34 -16.33
CA ASN A 98 11.08 2.69 -16.53
C ASN A 98 11.93 1.48 -16.92
N LEU A 99 11.56 0.29 -16.47
CA LEU A 99 12.23 -0.96 -16.85
C LEU A 99 11.78 -1.43 -18.23
N VAL A 100 10.47 -1.44 -18.50
CA VAL A 100 9.88 -1.92 -19.77
C VAL A 100 10.23 -1.01 -20.96
N ASN A 101 10.46 0.28 -20.74
CA ASN A 101 10.80 1.24 -21.78
C ASN A 101 12.29 1.25 -22.14
N GLN A 102 13.14 0.46 -21.49
CA GLN A 102 14.53 0.33 -21.87
C GLN A 102 14.64 -0.42 -23.22
N ASN A 103 15.50 0.06 -24.11
CA ASN A 103 15.66 -0.51 -25.46
C ASN A 103 16.00 -2.01 -25.46
N GLN A 104 16.62 -2.50 -24.39
CA GLN A 104 17.04 -3.90 -24.23
C GLN A 104 15.98 -4.78 -23.58
N PHE A 105 14.81 -4.22 -23.18
CA PHE A 105 13.76 -4.99 -22.56
C PHE A 105 12.98 -5.80 -23.59
N ASP A 106 12.97 -7.11 -23.43
CA ASP A 106 12.14 -7.99 -24.22
C ASP A 106 10.71 -8.02 -23.67
N LYS A 107 9.77 -7.47 -24.44
CA LYS A 107 8.35 -7.38 -24.12
C LYS A 107 7.59 -8.69 -24.33
N LEU A 108 8.22 -9.82 -24.00
CA LEU A 108 7.61 -11.13 -24.11
C LEU A 108 6.46 -11.27 -23.10
N ILE A 109 5.25 -11.47 -23.61
CA ILE A 109 4.04 -11.61 -22.79
C ILE A 109 4.03 -12.97 -22.07
N ASP A 110 3.62 -12.93 -20.81
CA ASP A 110 3.25 -14.12 -20.02
C ASP A 110 1.74 -14.34 -20.19
N GLU A 111 1.35 -15.32 -20.99
CA GLU A 111 -0.06 -15.58 -21.31
C GLU A 111 -0.86 -16.06 -20.08
N ASP A 112 -0.21 -16.75 -19.12
CA ASP A 112 -0.87 -17.13 -17.87
C ASP A 112 -1.15 -15.90 -17.00
N ALA A 113 -0.17 -15.01 -16.85
CA ALA A 113 -0.35 -13.76 -16.11
C ALA A 113 -1.42 -12.86 -16.75
N LYS A 114 -1.48 -12.81 -18.07
CA LYS A 114 -2.53 -12.10 -18.81
C LYS A 114 -3.90 -12.70 -18.54
N LEU A 115 -4.03 -14.03 -18.53
CA LEU A 115 -5.27 -14.72 -18.19
C LEU A 115 -5.67 -14.43 -16.74
N GLU A 116 -4.73 -14.46 -15.79
CA GLU A 116 -4.98 -14.14 -14.38
C GLU A 116 -5.57 -12.73 -14.22
N ILE A 117 -5.01 -11.72 -14.92
CA ILE A 117 -5.56 -10.35 -14.91
C ILE A 117 -6.97 -10.31 -15.49
N PHE A 118 -7.24 -11.03 -16.59
CA PHE A 118 -8.58 -11.10 -17.17
C PHE A 118 -9.59 -11.72 -16.21
N MET A 119 -9.21 -12.71 -15.43
CA MET A 119 -10.12 -13.45 -14.54
C MET A 119 -10.33 -12.75 -13.19
N SER A 120 -9.28 -12.15 -12.64
CA SER A 120 -9.29 -11.66 -11.24
C SER A 120 -8.86 -10.20 -11.08
N GLY A 121 -8.36 -9.56 -12.13
CA GLY A 121 -7.84 -8.21 -12.08
C GLY A 121 -6.39 -8.10 -11.57
N PHE A 122 -5.72 -9.21 -11.25
CA PHE A 122 -4.33 -9.22 -10.77
C PHE A 122 -3.62 -10.54 -11.09
N THR A 123 -2.27 -10.49 -11.10
CA THR A 123 -1.43 -11.67 -11.28
C THR A 123 -1.16 -12.38 -9.96
N ILE A 124 -0.98 -13.69 -10.01
CA ILE A 124 -0.65 -14.51 -8.84
C ILE A 124 0.87 -14.57 -8.63
N GLY A 125 1.29 -14.40 -7.38
CA GLY A 125 2.69 -14.55 -7.00
C GLY A 125 3.56 -13.34 -7.34
N ASN A 126 4.61 -13.55 -8.10
CA ASN A 126 5.61 -12.54 -8.47
C ASN A 126 5.59 -12.17 -9.96
N LYS A 127 4.57 -12.59 -10.67
CA LYS A 127 4.41 -12.36 -12.10
C LYS A 127 3.96 -10.93 -12.40
N THR A 128 4.30 -10.48 -13.60
CA THR A 128 3.65 -9.39 -14.31
C THR A 128 3.20 -9.88 -15.67
N ILE A 129 2.54 -9.05 -16.48
CA ILE A 129 2.21 -9.42 -17.86
C ILE A 129 3.44 -9.65 -18.75
N TYR A 130 4.64 -9.29 -18.29
CA TYR A 130 5.90 -9.54 -19.02
C TYR A 130 6.72 -10.59 -18.28
N LYS A 131 7.17 -11.64 -18.99
CA LYS A 131 7.97 -12.74 -18.42
C LYS A 131 9.25 -12.29 -17.73
N ASN A 132 9.88 -11.22 -18.26
CA ASN A 132 11.17 -10.73 -17.78
C ASN A 132 11.05 -9.58 -16.75
N LEU A 133 9.84 -9.19 -16.37
CA LEU A 133 9.60 -8.19 -15.31
C LEU A 133 9.04 -8.90 -14.08
N ILE A 134 9.76 -8.83 -12.99
CA ILE A 134 9.44 -9.57 -11.77
C ILE A 134 9.11 -8.60 -10.64
N THR A 135 8.09 -8.91 -9.85
CA THR A 135 7.78 -8.20 -8.59
C THR A 135 8.00 -9.11 -7.38
N LEU A 136 7.96 -8.56 -6.18
CA LEU A 136 8.03 -9.32 -4.94
C LEU A 136 6.62 -9.76 -4.50
N LYS A 137 6.55 -10.88 -3.78
CA LYS A 137 5.34 -11.28 -3.04
C LYS A 137 5.26 -10.54 -1.71
N ALA A 138 4.09 -10.51 -1.10
CA ALA A 138 3.92 -10.07 0.27
C ALA A 138 4.83 -10.86 1.23
N GLY A 139 5.52 -10.18 2.14
CA GLY A 139 6.44 -10.81 3.09
C GLY A 139 7.69 -11.43 2.48
N GLU A 140 8.17 -10.90 1.37
CA GLU A 140 9.32 -11.45 0.63
C GLU A 140 10.52 -10.51 0.62
N ILE A 141 11.69 -11.13 0.57
CA ILE A 141 12.99 -10.51 0.36
C ILE A 141 13.61 -11.10 -0.90
N VAL A 142 14.27 -10.26 -1.69
CA VAL A 142 15.15 -10.72 -2.78
C VAL A 142 16.56 -10.24 -2.48
N LEU A 143 17.48 -11.18 -2.40
CA LEU A 143 18.92 -10.96 -2.19
C LEU A 143 19.67 -11.11 -3.50
N PHE A 144 20.48 -10.14 -3.85
CA PHE A 144 21.31 -10.14 -5.05
C PHE A 144 22.78 -10.23 -4.65
N GLN A 145 23.48 -11.22 -5.22
CA GLN A 145 24.92 -11.42 -5.03
C GLN A 145 25.50 -12.20 -6.22
N ASN A 146 26.71 -11.86 -6.67
CA ASN A 146 27.44 -12.60 -7.71
C ASN A 146 26.66 -12.86 -9.00
N ASN A 147 25.94 -11.85 -9.53
CA ASN A 147 25.09 -11.91 -10.72
C ASN A 147 23.91 -12.90 -10.63
N ASN A 148 23.59 -13.36 -9.42
CA ASN A 148 22.43 -14.19 -9.10
C ASN A 148 21.53 -13.49 -8.09
N TYR A 149 20.32 -14.02 -7.93
CA TYR A 149 19.44 -13.61 -6.85
C TYR A 149 18.81 -14.82 -6.18
N GLU A 150 18.51 -14.63 -4.90
CA GLU A 150 17.83 -15.60 -4.03
C GLU A 150 16.55 -14.96 -3.50
N ARG A 151 15.49 -15.74 -3.36
CA ARG A 151 14.19 -15.29 -2.83
C ARG A 151 13.96 -15.93 -1.48
N LEU A 152 13.67 -15.09 -0.47
CA LEU A 152 13.39 -15.53 0.89
C LEU A 152 12.00 -15.07 1.31
N GLN A 153 11.13 -16.00 1.68
CA GLN A 153 9.82 -15.71 2.24
C GLN A 153 9.95 -15.59 3.76
N TYR A 154 10.09 -14.37 4.30
CA TYR A 154 10.24 -14.15 5.73
C TYR A 154 8.91 -14.17 6.49
N TYR A 155 7.80 -13.95 5.80
CA TYR A 155 6.46 -14.00 6.37
C TYR A 155 5.49 -14.65 5.42
N LYS A 156 4.67 -15.56 5.95
CA LYS A 156 3.52 -16.14 5.26
C LYS A 156 2.36 -16.14 6.22
N TYR A 157 1.23 -15.58 5.78
CA TYR A 157 0.00 -15.63 6.58
C TYR A 157 -0.54 -17.07 6.64
N PHE A 158 -0.75 -17.54 7.86
CA PHE A 158 -1.51 -18.76 8.15
C PHE A 158 -2.50 -18.42 9.25
N GLY A 159 -3.77 -18.77 9.03
CA GLY A 159 -4.74 -18.80 10.10
C GLY A 159 -4.46 -19.99 11.02
N GLU A 160 -4.06 -19.72 12.26
CA GLU A 160 -3.99 -20.77 13.28
C GLU A 160 -5.34 -20.90 13.95
N ILE A 161 -5.85 -22.14 14.06
CA ILE A 161 -7.03 -22.42 14.86
C ILE A 161 -6.59 -22.47 16.33
N VAL A 162 -6.87 -21.40 17.05
CA VAL A 162 -6.60 -21.32 18.49
C VAL A 162 -7.90 -21.54 19.24
N ASN A 163 -7.94 -22.49 20.15
CA ASN A 163 -9.14 -22.80 20.91
C ASN A 163 -9.25 -21.87 22.12
N LYS A 164 -10.02 -20.78 22.00
CA LYS A 164 -10.34 -19.82 23.07
C LYS A 164 -11.85 -19.67 23.17
N ASN A 165 -12.37 -19.24 24.33
CA ASN A 165 -13.77 -18.86 24.43
C ASN A 165 -14.06 -17.56 23.66
N PHE A 166 -15.31 -17.31 23.34
CA PHE A 166 -15.73 -16.16 22.52
C PHE A 166 -15.35 -14.82 23.18
N ASP A 167 -15.54 -14.69 24.50
CA ASP A 167 -15.24 -13.44 25.20
C ASP A 167 -13.76 -13.10 25.11
N LYS A 168 -12.88 -14.11 25.24
CA LYS A 168 -11.44 -13.91 25.09
C LYS A 168 -11.03 -13.51 23.68
N TYR A 169 -11.66 -14.09 22.64
CA TYR A 169 -11.46 -13.63 21.26
C TYR A 169 -11.87 -12.18 21.07
N LEU A 170 -12.99 -11.79 21.64
CA LEU A 170 -13.51 -10.42 21.53
C LEU A 170 -12.57 -9.40 22.22
N GLU A 171 -12.06 -9.76 23.40
CA GLU A 171 -11.06 -8.94 24.10
C GLU A 171 -9.79 -8.78 23.28
N ASP A 172 -9.19 -9.89 22.83
CA ASP A 172 -7.96 -9.90 22.05
C ASP A 172 -8.12 -9.11 20.74
N LEU A 173 -9.22 -9.29 20.02
CA LEU A 173 -9.53 -8.55 18.80
C LEU A 173 -9.67 -7.04 19.07
N SER A 174 -10.35 -6.68 20.14
CA SER A 174 -10.54 -5.29 20.56
C SER A 174 -9.20 -4.64 20.90
N GLU A 175 -8.36 -5.32 21.68
CA GLU A 175 -7.03 -4.81 22.05
C GLU A 175 -6.11 -4.63 20.83
N VAL A 176 -6.01 -5.64 19.98
CA VAL A 176 -5.20 -5.58 18.75
C VAL A 176 -5.68 -4.44 17.85
N THR A 177 -6.99 -4.32 17.65
CA THR A 177 -7.58 -3.28 16.81
C THR A 177 -7.27 -1.89 17.37
N LEU A 178 -7.50 -1.64 18.65
CA LEU A 178 -7.19 -0.36 19.28
C LEU A 178 -5.70 -0.02 19.21
N ASN A 179 -4.82 -1.00 19.39
CA ASN A 179 -3.37 -0.80 19.29
C ASN A 179 -2.92 -0.43 17.87
N ILE A 180 -3.50 -1.04 16.83
CA ILE A 180 -3.26 -0.69 15.44
C ILE A 180 -3.66 0.78 15.18
N PHE A 181 -4.86 1.18 15.63
CA PHE A 181 -5.35 2.55 15.45
C PHE A 181 -4.51 3.57 16.22
N ARG A 182 -4.03 3.27 17.44
CA ARG A 182 -3.12 4.14 18.18
C ARG A 182 -1.79 4.34 17.44
N LYS A 183 -1.19 3.27 16.93
CA LYS A 183 0.03 3.34 16.12
C LYS A 183 -0.19 4.18 14.85
N MET A 184 -1.29 3.94 14.15
CA MET A 184 -1.68 4.67 12.95
C MET A 184 -1.88 6.17 13.24
N LEU A 185 -2.62 6.54 14.28
CA LEU A 185 -2.85 7.93 14.68
C LEU A 185 -1.54 8.65 15.02
N LYS A 186 -0.59 7.98 15.68
CA LYS A 186 0.73 8.53 15.96
C LYS A 186 1.48 8.89 14.66
N GLN A 187 1.37 8.07 13.61
CA GLN A 187 1.99 8.34 12.31
C GLN A 187 1.25 9.41 11.50
N ILE A 188 -0.08 9.47 11.61
CA ILE A 188 -0.89 10.47 10.95
C ILE A 188 -0.59 11.86 11.54
N GLY A 189 -0.41 11.96 12.84
CA GLY A 189 -0.23 13.23 13.54
C GLY A 189 -1.46 14.13 13.38
N ASN A 190 -1.24 15.41 13.05
CA ASN A 190 -2.30 16.40 12.92
C ASN A 190 -2.94 16.46 11.52
N ARG A 191 -2.58 15.56 10.59
CA ARG A 191 -3.15 15.55 9.25
C ARG A 191 -4.64 15.25 9.29
N GLN A 192 -5.36 15.74 8.30
CA GLN A 192 -6.78 15.48 8.13
C GLN A 192 -7.02 14.01 7.78
N ILE A 193 -7.99 13.39 8.46
CA ILE A 193 -8.45 12.02 8.18
C ILE A 193 -9.78 12.08 7.43
N ILE A 194 -9.87 11.36 6.33
CA ILE A 194 -11.06 11.28 5.48
C ILE A 194 -11.56 9.84 5.46
N ILE A 195 -12.82 9.65 5.79
CA ILE A 195 -13.46 8.33 5.81
C ILE A 195 -14.55 8.28 4.73
N PRO A 196 -14.44 7.39 3.73
CA PRO A 196 -15.57 7.03 2.89
C PRO A 196 -16.56 6.20 3.72
N LEU A 197 -17.57 6.89 4.31
CA LEU A 197 -18.51 6.28 5.23
C LEU A 197 -19.71 5.72 4.49
N SER A 198 -20.05 4.46 4.74
CA SER A 198 -21.22 3.76 4.22
C SER A 198 -22.15 3.33 5.37
N ALA A 199 -23.20 2.61 5.06
CA ALA A 199 -24.02 1.93 6.05
C ALA A 199 -23.38 0.66 6.62
N GLY A 200 -22.27 0.19 6.00
CA GLY A 200 -21.57 -1.05 6.39
C GLY A 200 -20.87 -0.97 7.74
N ASN A 201 -20.55 -2.14 8.28
CA ASN A 201 -19.92 -2.26 9.61
C ASN A 201 -18.48 -1.76 9.61
N ASP A 202 -17.69 -2.01 8.58
CA ASP A 202 -16.25 -1.72 8.55
C ASP A 202 -15.95 -0.23 8.61
N SER A 203 -16.57 0.56 7.74
CA SER A 203 -16.39 2.02 7.77
C SER A 203 -16.93 2.65 9.05
N ARG A 204 -17.99 2.09 9.63
CA ARG A 204 -18.56 2.51 10.92
C ARG A 204 -17.63 2.17 12.08
N LEU A 205 -17.02 0.97 12.08
CA LEU A 205 -16.01 0.57 13.06
C LEU A 205 -14.83 1.56 13.06
N ILE A 206 -14.29 1.85 11.88
CA ILE A 206 -13.20 2.84 11.72
C ILE A 206 -13.61 4.18 12.32
N ALA A 207 -14.76 4.73 11.92
CA ALA A 207 -15.23 6.02 12.41
C ALA A 207 -15.44 6.03 13.93
N SER A 208 -15.98 4.95 14.50
CA SER A 208 -16.23 4.79 15.93
C SER A 208 -14.94 4.69 16.74
N ILE A 209 -13.95 3.92 16.26
CA ILE A 209 -12.65 3.79 16.94
C ILE A 209 -11.90 5.12 16.92
N LEU A 210 -11.88 5.83 15.79
CA LEU A 210 -11.26 7.16 15.71
C LEU A 210 -11.89 8.13 16.71
N LYS A 211 -13.22 8.10 16.87
CA LYS A 211 -13.93 8.89 17.89
C LYS A 211 -13.54 8.47 19.30
N HIS A 212 -13.52 7.18 19.58
CA HIS A 212 -13.13 6.62 20.86
C HIS A 212 -11.70 7.02 21.27
N LEU A 213 -10.79 7.05 20.32
CA LEU A 213 -9.39 7.45 20.53
C LEU A 213 -9.17 8.97 20.48
N GLY A 214 -10.22 9.79 20.37
CA GLY A 214 -10.14 11.24 20.45
C GLY A 214 -9.60 11.93 19.19
N ALA A 215 -9.64 11.28 18.02
CA ALA A 215 -9.23 11.91 16.77
C ALA A 215 -10.17 13.08 16.41
N THR A 216 -9.63 14.27 16.23
CA THR A 216 -10.41 15.52 16.06
C THR A 216 -10.52 15.99 14.62
N ASN A 217 -9.48 15.81 13.79
CA ASN A 217 -9.44 16.28 12.40
C ASN A 217 -9.96 15.19 11.44
N VAL A 218 -11.24 14.78 11.66
CA VAL A 218 -11.87 13.69 10.89
C VAL A 218 -13.07 14.23 10.14
N LYS A 219 -13.15 13.93 8.83
CA LYS A 219 -14.32 14.20 7.99
C LYS A 219 -14.78 12.92 7.31
N CYS A 220 -16.07 12.84 7.07
CA CYS A 220 -16.69 11.70 6.41
C CYS A 220 -17.38 12.12 5.13
N TYR A 221 -17.36 11.26 4.12
CA TYR A 221 -18.15 11.48 2.92
C TYR A 221 -18.82 10.18 2.47
N SER A 222 -19.87 10.35 1.69
CA SER A 222 -20.54 9.25 0.98
C SER A 222 -20.83 9.69 -0.44
N TYR A 223 -20.92 8.76 -1.37
CA TYR A 223 -21.17 9.06 -2.77
C TYR A 223 -22.18 8.08 -3.38
N GLY A 224 -22.71 8.44 -4.55
CA GLY A 224 -23.64 7.61 -5.29
C GLY A 224 -24.82 8.38 -5.85
N THR A 225 -25.88 7.67 -6.22
CA THR A 225 -27.10 8.30 -6.72
C THR A 225 -27.84 9.05 -5.62
N LYS A 226 -28.43 10.19 -5.97
CA LYS A 226 -29.22 11.00 -5.03
C LYS A 226 -30.36 10.18 -4.41
N GLY A 227 -30.49 10.25 -3.10
CA GLY A 227 -31.52 9.48 -2.36
C GLY A 227 -31.08 8.09 -1.91
N ASN A 228 -29.84 7.69 -2.18
CA ASN A 228 -29.23 6.44 -1.76
C ASN A 228 -29.44 6.20 -0.25
N PHE A 229 -29.90 5.00 0.10
CA PHE A 229 -30.16 4.59 1.48
C PHE A 229 -28.90 4.57 2.32
N GLU A 230 -27.79 4.05 1.82
CA GLU A 230 -26.52 3.97 2.54
C GLU A 230 -26.00 5.35 2.96
N ALA A 231 -26.11 6.35 2.07
CA ALA A 231 -25.72 7.71 2.37
C ALA A 231 -26.59 8.34 3.47
N LYS A 232 -27.87 7.99 3.55
CA LYS A 232 -28.74 8.44 4.67
C LYS A 232 -28.28 7.88 6.00
N ILE A 233 -27.96 6.60 6.08
CA ILE A 233 -27.44 5.95 7.28
C ILE A 233 -26.06 6.50 7.64
N ALA A 234 -25.15 6.65 6.67
CA ALA A 234 -23.84 7.24 6.89
C ALA A 234 -23.93 8.67 7.48
N LYS A 235 -24.87 9.49 7.01
CA LYS A 235 -25.13 10.83 7.57
C LYS A 235 -25.54 10.75 9.04
N ILE A 236 -26.43 9.80 9.41
CA ILE A 236 -26.88 9.60 10.78
C ILE A 236 -25.70 9.21 11.67
N ILE A 237 -24.84 8.28 11.19
CA ILE A 237 -23.65 7.82 11.91
C ILE A 237 -22.68 8.99 12.12
N ALA A 238 -22.34 9.72 11.06
CA ALA A 238 -21.43 10.87 11.15
C ALA A 238 -21.93 11.93 12.14
N ASN A 239 -23.22 12.27 12.08
CA ASN A 239 -23.84 13.21 13.00
C ASN A 239 -23.77 12.73 14.47
N LYS A 240 -24.04 11.44 14.73
CA LYS A 240 -23.92 10.87 16.09
C LYS A 240 -22.49 10.90 16.63
N LEU A 241 -21.50 10.74 15.75
CA LEU A 241 -20.09 10.81 16.10
C LEU A 241 -19.56 12.26 16.16
N GLY A 242 -20.34 13.24 15.70
CA GLY A 242 -19.94 14.65 15.65
C GLY A 242 -18.92 14.95 14.54
N TYR A 243 -18.95 14.20 13.47
CA TYR A 243 -18.08 14.40 12.31
C TYR A 243 -18.76 15.23 11.22
N GLU A 244 -17.99 16.10 10.54
CA GLU A 244 -18.44 16.74 9.31
C GLU A 244 -18.66 15.69 8.23
N TRP A 245 -19.83 15.75 7.55
CA TRP A 245 -20.19 14.78 6.53
C TRP A 245 -20.66 15.49 5.25
N LYS A 246 -20.21 14.95 4.10
CA LYS A 246 -20.60 15.45 2.78
C LYS A 246 -21.09 14.31 1.88
N PHE A 247 -22.22 14.56 1.18
CA PHE A 247 -22.70 13.66 0.13
C PHE A 247 -22.23 14.16 -1.24
N ILE A 248 -21.75 13.25 -2.06
CA ILE A 248 -21.29 13.53 -3.43
C ILE A 248 -22.20 12.79 -4.39
N PRO A 249 -23.09 13.51 -5.11
CA PRO A 249 -23.95 12.89 -6.08
C PRO A 249 -23.15 12.48 -7.31
N LEU A 250 -23.21 11.19 -7.65
CA LEU A 250 -22.66 10.66 -8.89
C LEU A 250 -23.77 10.54 -9.94
N THR A 251 -23.49 11.02 -11.13
CA THR A 251 -24.37 10.88 -12.28
C THR A 251 -23.63 10.21 -13.43
N ARG A 252 -24.36 9.57 -14.33
CA ARG A 252 -23.73 8.98 -15.53
C ARG A 252 -22.92 10.02 -16.32
N LYS A 253 -23.37 11.28 -16.35
CA LYS A 253 -22.68 12.36 -17.03
C LYS A 253 -21.37 12.74 -16.34
N SER A 254 -21.39 12.92 -14.99
CA SER A 254 -20.19 13.26 -14.23
C SER A 254 -19.12 12.19 -14.33
N GLU A 255 -19.50 10.92 -14.19
CA GLU A 255 -18.59 9.77 -14.32
C GLU A 255 -18.00 9.69 -15.73
N LYS A 256 -18.83 9.76 -16.77
CA LYS A 256 -18.35 9.76 -18.16
C LYS A 256 -17.33 10.88 -18.40
N ASN A 257 -17.60 12.08 -17.90
CA ASN A 257 -16.69 13.23 -18.06
C ASN A 257 -15.36 12.99 -17.32
N TYR A 258 -15.42 12.46 -16.09
CA TYR A 258 -14.22 12.18 -15.32
C TYR A 258 -13.34 11.12 -16.00
N TYR A 259 -13.92 9.98 -16.42
CA TYR A 259 -13.18 8.91 -17.09
C TYR A 259 -12.64 9.29 -18.47
N ALA A 260 -13.18 10.33 -19.09
CA ALA A 260 -12.62 10.92 -20.33
C ALA A 260 -11.53 11.99 -20.05
N SER A 261 -11.31 12.38 -18.79
CA SER A 261 -10.43 13.49 -18.42
C SER A 261 -8.95 13.13 -18.47
N ASN A 262 -8.10 14.16 -18.55
CA ASN A 262 -6.65 14.00 -18.42
C ASN A 262 -6.22 13.56 -17.00
N ASP A 263 -6.98 13.93 -15.97
CA ASP A 263 -6.67 13.52 -14.58
C ASP A 263 -6.81 11.99 -14.43
N TYR A 264 -7.86 11.40 -15.04
CA TYR A 264 -8.00 9.96 -15.07
C TYR A 264 -6.88 9.27 -15.85
N LYS A 265 -6.51 9.79 -17.02
CA LYS A 265 -5.39 9.24 -17.81
C LYS A 265 -4.08 9.29 -17.05
N LYS A 266 -3.77 10.41 -16.37
CA LYS A 266 -2.58 10.54 -15.52
C LYS A 266 -2.60 9.55 -14.35
N TYR A 267 -3.77 9.31 -13.75
CA TYR A 267 -3.88 8.33 -12.68
C TYR A 267 -3.62 6.90 -13.19
N ILE A 268 -4.20 6.50 -14.31
CA ILE A 268 -3.96 5.17 -14.90
C ILE A 268 -2.48 4.99 -15.21
N ASP A 269 -1.85 6.00 -15.82
CA ASP A 269 -0.41 5.95 -16.10
C ASP A 269 0.42 5.87 -14.82
N PHE A 270 0.08 6.64 -13.78
CA PHE A 270 0.78 6.61 -12.48
C PHE A 270 0.63 5.28 -11.75
N SER A 271 -0.54 4.64 -11.84
CA SER A 271 -0.89 3.42 -11.10
C SER A 271 -0.56 2.12 -11.85
N GLU A 272 -0.04 2.20 -13.07
CA GLU A 272 0.32 1.03 -13.87
C GLU A 272 1.43 0.21 -13.20
N THR A 273 1.13 -1.06 -12.94
CA THR A 273 2.06 -1.99 -12.29
C THR A 273 2.36 -3.22 -13.15
N PHE A 274 1.65 -3.39 -14.27
CA PHE A 274 1.71 -4.60 -15.10
C PHE A 274 1.39 -5.91 -14.34
N CYS A 275 0.89 -5.81 -13.13
CA CYS A 275 0.51 -6.98 -12.32
C CYS A 275 -0.91 -6.87 -11.73
N SER A 276 -1.58 -5.74 -11.89
CA SER A 276 -2.97 -5.57 -11.43
C SER A 276 -3.69 -4.44 -12.16
N VAL A 277 -5.01 -4.55 -12.24
CA VAL A 277 -5.86 -3.44 -12.68
C VAL A 277 -5.90 -2.38 -11.57
N PRO A 278 -5.66 -1.11 -11.88
CA PRO A 278 -5.74 -0.04 -10.89
C PRO A 278 -7.12 0.11 -10.27
N TYR A 279 -7.18 0.41 -8.97
CA TYR A 279 -8.43 0.75 -8.30
C TYR A 279 -8.89 2.16 -8.67
N PHE A 280 -10.10 2.30 -9.20
CA PHE A 280 -10.57 3.58 -9.75
C PHE A 280 -11.92 4.08 -9.22
N GLN A 281 -12.64 3.29 -8.41
CA GLN A 281 -14.03 3.60 -8.00
C GLN A 281 -14.22 4.93 -7.28
N SER A 282 -13.23 5.39 -6.50
CA SER A 282 -13.36 6.61 -5.69
C SER A 282 -12.74 7.85 -6.32
N LEU A 283 -12.15 7.76 -7.50
CA LEU A 283 -11.31 8.82 -8.05
C LEU A 283 -12.08 10.09 -8.40
N SER A 284 -13.23 9.93 -9.09
CA SER A 284 -14.10 11.04 -9.44
C SER A 284 -14.57 11.80 -8.19
N THR A 285 -14.85 11.06 -7.13
CA THR A 285 -15.28 11.58 -5.84
C THR A 285 -14.17 12.36 -5.14
N ILE A 286 -12.95 11.80 -5.11
CA ILE A 286 -11.78 12.47 -4.53
C ILE A 286 -11.47 13.75 -5.28
N LYS A 287 -11.47 13.70 -6.61
CA LYS A 287 -11.30 14.90 -7.45
C LYS A 287 -12.33 15.97 -7.13
N TYR A 288 -13.60 15.61 -7.02
CA TYR A 288 -14.65 16.54 -6.66
C TYR A 288 -14.43 17.20 -5.29
N LEU A 289 -13.99 16.42 -4.30
CA LEU A 289 -13.65 16.96 -2.97
C LEU A 289 -12.44 17.89 -2.99
N GLN A 290 -11.44 17.59 -3.81
CA GLN A 290 -10.28 18.46 -4.04
C GLN A 290 -10.68 19.78 -4.69
N ASP A 291 -11.50 19.74 -5.74
CA ASP A 291 -12.00 20.93 -6.46
C ASP A 291 -12.82 21.86 -5.56
N LEU A 292 -13.48 21.32 -4.55
CA LEU A 292 -14.17 22.07 -3.52
C LEU A 292 -13.26 22.59 -2.39
N ASN A 293 -11.97 22.30 -2.42
CA ASN A 293 -11.05 22.53 -1.29
C ASN A 293 -11.56 21.98 0.04
N TRP A 294 -12.35 20.88 0.00
CA TRP A 294 -12.93 20.28 1.20
C TRP A 294 -11.96 19.33 1.91
N ILE A 295 -10.97 18.83 1.19
CA ILE A 295 -9.89 17.98 1.70
C ILE A 295 -8.54 18.68 1.54
N ASN A 296 -7.67 18.49 2.52
CA ASN A 296 -6.31 18.99 2.48
C ASN A 296 -5.44 18.19 1.50
N SER A 297 -4.40 18.79 0.96
CA SER A 297 -3.48 18.11 0.01
C SER A 297 -2.68 16.96 0.65
N ASP A 298 -2.56 16.94 1.98
CA ASP A 298 -1.88 15.90 2.78
C ASP A 298 -2.84 15.00 3.55
N ALA A 299 -4.15 15.09 3.25
CA ALA A 299 -5.17 14.29 3.91
C ALA A 299 -4.91 12.78 3.75
N ILE A 300 -5.24 12.03 4.79
CA ILE A 300 -5.14 10.57 4.83
C ILE A 300 -6.52 9.97 4.68
N PHE A 301 -6.68 9.07 3.72
CA PHE A 301 -7.91 8.30 3.55
C PHE A 301 -7.81 6.99 4.32
N ILE A 302 -8.81 6.70 5.15
CA ILE A 302 -8.95 5.42 5.85
C ILE A 302 -10.27 4.80 5.40
N ASN A 303 -10.19 3.70 4.68
CA ASN A 303 -11.36 2.99 4.16
C ASN A 303 -11.52 1.60 4.81
N GLY A 304 -12.71 1.03 4.69
CA GLY A 304 -13.06 -0.29 5.22
C GLY A 304 -12.90 -1.45 4.23
N ASN A 305 -12.28 -1.25 3.08
CA ASN A 305 -12.28 -2.24 1.99
C ASN A 305 -11.67 -3.61 2.34
N THR A 306 -10.91 -3.70 3.43
CA THR A 306 -10.29 -4.96 3.89
C THR A 306 -10.94 -5.51 5.16
N GLY A 307 -12.03 -4.92 5.61
CA GLY A 307 -12.76 -5.36 6.80
C GLY A 307 -13.26 -6.80 6.72
N ASP A 308 -13.63 -7.25 5.54
CA ASP A 308 -14.07 -8.63 5.27
C ASP A 308 -13.03 -9.69 5.68
N PHE A 309 -11.73 -9.34 5.69
CA PHE A 309 -10.68 -10.22 6.21
C PHE A 309 -10.76 -10.49 7.72
N ILE A 310 -11.42 -9.62 8.46
CA ILE A 310 -11.58 -9.72 9.91
C ILE A 310 -12.88 -10.41 10.26
N SER A 311 -13.92 -10.16 9.46
CA SER A 311 -15.28 -10.61 9.76
C SER A 311 -15.67 -11.95 9.09
N GLY A 312 -14.94 -12.40 8.07
CA GLY A 312 -15.18 -13.64 7.34
C GLY A 312 -16.18 -13.48 6.22
#